data_2d1bdb81b5bde560cf90c903a6080797
#
_entry.id   2d1bdb81b5bde560cf90c903a6080797
#
_cell.length_a   1.000
_cell.length_b   1.000
_cell.length_c   1.000
_cell.angle_alpha   90.00
_cell.angle_beta   90.00
_cell.angle_gamma   90.00
#
_symmetry.space_group_name_H-M   'P 1'
#
loop_
_entity.id
_entity.type
_entity.pdbx_description
1 polymer ?
#
loop_
_entity_poly.entity_id
_entity_poly.type
_entity_poly.pdbx_seq_one_letter_code
_entity_poly.pdbx_strand_id
1 'polypeptide(L)'
;MASVTFKQATRLYPGGQKAAVDKIDLKIKDGEFLVLVGPSGCGKSTTLRMLAGLEEVNSGQILIGDKDVTHVPPKDRDIAMVFQNYALYPHMTVAENMGFALKIAGVSKEERAARVLEAAKLLDLEPYLARKPKALSGGQRQRVAM
;
A
#
# COMPACT_ATOMS: atom_id res chain seq x y z
N MET A 1 10.64 -9.92 -6.41
CA MET A 1 10.17 -9.30 -5.13
C MET A 1 11.37 -9.23 -4.21
N ALA A 2 11.29 -8.65 -3.04
CA ALA A 2 12.42 -8.55 -2.11
C ALA A 2 12.03 -9.08 -0.73
N SER A 3 13.01 -9.58 0.05
CA SER A 3 12.78 -9.95 1.45
C SER A 3 12.48 -8.72 2.29
N VAL A 4 11.73 -8.89 3.40
CA VAL A 4 11.46 -7.82 4.36
C VAL A 4 11.90 -8.27 5.75
N THR A 5 12.62 -7.41 6.45
CA THR A 5 13.08 -7.71 7.81
C THR A 5 12.78 -6.55 8.75
N PHE A 6 12.08 -6.84 9.84
CA PHE A 6 11.97 -5.97 11.00
C PHE A 6 12.95 -6.45 12.06
N LYS A 7 13.73 -5.53 12.64
CA LYS A 7 14.68 -5.80 13.72
C LYS A 7 14.33 -4.90 14.90
N GLN A 8 13.72 -5.45 15.93
CA GLN A 8 13.30 -4.76 17.16
C GLN A 8 12.52 -3.45 16.85
N ALA A 9 11.75 -3.45 15.75
CA ALA A 9 11.06 -2.24 15.29
C ALA A 9 9.92 -1.88 16.24
N THR A 10 9.91 -0.63 16.70
CA THR A 10 8.96 -0.12 17.70
C THR A 10 8.26 1.12 17.18
N ARG A 11 6.94 1.21 17.42
CA ARG A 11 6.15 2.42 17.24
C ARG A 11 5.45 2.80 18.53
N LEU A 12 5.78 3.97 19.05
CA LEU A 12 5.13 4.62 20.21
C LEU A 12 4.51 5.92 19.72
N TYR A 13 3.20 6.09 19.91
CA TYR A 13 2.54 7.36 19.59
C TYR A 13 2.77 8.40 20.67
N PRO A 14 2.86 9.70 20.33
CA PRO A 14 3.02 10.79 21.32
C PRO A 14 1.93 10.73 22.39
N GLY A 15 2.34 10.79 23.66
CA GLY A 15 1.42 10.68 24.81
C GLY A 15 0.94 9.26 25.12
N GLY A 16 1.27 8.27 24.31
CA GLY A 16 0.96 6.87 24.60
C GLY A 16 1.88 6.26 25.65
N GLN A 17 1.31 5.57 26.65
CA GLN A 17 2.08 4.82 27.65
C GLN A 17 2.51 3.44 27.14
N LYS A 18 1.88 2.94 26.06
CA LYS A 18 2.14 1.63 25.47
C LYS A 18 2.45 1.76 23.98
N ALA A 19 3.46 1.05 23.53
CA ALA A 19 3.79 0.97 22.12
C ALA A 19 2.66 0.29 21.32
N ALA A 20 2.32 0.86 20.17
CA ALA A 20 1.39 0.25 19.22
C ALA A 20 2.00 -0.97 18.54
N VAL A 21 3.32 -0.94 18.33
CA VAL A 21 4.17 -2.07 17.93
C VAL A 21 5.39 -2.02 18.84
N ASP A 22 5.65 -3.11 19.57
CA ASP A 22 6.75 -3.19 20.53
C ASP A 22 7.78 -4.22 20.09
N LYS A 23 8.98 -3.74 19.74
CA LYS A 23 10.17 -4.54 19.40
C LYS A 23 9.89 -5.74 18.51
N ILE A 24 9.12 -5.52 17.43
CA ILE A 24 8.79 -6.61 16.51
C ILE A 24 10.06 -7.09 15.77
N ASP A 25 10.30 -8.39 15.85
CA ASP A 25 11.26 -9.12 15.02
C ASP A 25 10.48 -9.98 14.04
N LEU A 26 10.62 -9.71 12.74
CA LEU A 26 9.92 -10.42 11.69
C LEU A 26 10.80 -10.49 10.44
N LYS A 27 10.95 -11.68 9.89
CA LYS A 27 11.67 -11.90 8.62
C LYS A 27 10.74 -12.56 7.63
N ILE A 28 10.52 -11.90 6.50
CA ILE A 28 9.71 -12.37 5.38
C ILE A 28 10.68 -12.63 4.22
N LYS A 29 10.66 -13.84 3.67
CA LYS A 29 11.53 -14.21 2.55
C LYS A 29 11.05 -13.57 1.24
N ASP A 30 11.92 -13.49 0.26
CA ASP A 30 11.52 -13.11 -1.10
C ASP A 30 10.47 -14.10 -1.64
N GLY A 31 9.38 -13.57 -2.20
CA GLY A 31 8.26 -14.35 -2.72
C GLY A 31 7.32 -14.95 -1.66
N GLU A 32 7.57 -14.75 -0.38
CA GLU A 32 6.70 -15.26 0.69
C GLU A 32 5.40 -14.47 0.78
N PHE A 33 4.28 -15.20 0.93
CA PHE A 33 2.97 -14.64 1.27
C PHE A 33 2.73 -14.72 2.77
N LEU A 34 2.79 -13.57 3.45
CA LEU A 34 2.58 -13.47 4.90
C LEU A 34 1.21 -12.88 5.22
N VAL A 35 0.52 -13.48 6.18
CA VAL A 35 -0.76 -12.97 6.72
C VAL A 35 -0.59 -12.57 8.17
N LEU A 36 -0.89 -11.30 8.51
CA LEU A 36 -0.94 -10.80 9.87
C LEU A 36 -2.36 -10.97 10.42
N VAL A 37 -2.54 -11.84 11.41
CA VAL A 37 -3.82 -12.09 12.09
C VAL A 37 -3.77 -11.65 13.55
N GLY A 38 -4.90 -11.28 14.11
CA GLY A 38 -5.00 -10.88 15.51
C GLY A 38 -6.19 -9.93 15.77
N PRO A 39 -6.50 -9.63 17.04
CA PRO A 39 -7.62 -8.78 17.42
C PRO A 39 -7.44 -7.32 16.94
N SER A 40 -8.52 -6.54 16.97
CA SER A 40 -8.44 -5.10 16.68
C SER A 40 -7.50 -4.40 17.66
N GLY A 41 -6.69 -3.47 17.16
CA GLY A 41 -5.75 -2.70 17.97
C GLY A 41 -4.42 -3.39 18.29
N CYS A 42 -4.16 -4.63 17.84
CA CYS A 42 -2.89 -5.31 18.10
C CYS A 42 -1.70 -4.90 17.21
N GLY A 43 -1.79 -3.79 16.48
CA GLY A 43 -0.66 -3.22 15.74
C GLY A 43 -0.52 -3.66 14.27
N LYS A 44 -1.37 -4.55 13.71
CA LYS A 44 -1.25 -5.04 12.31
C LYS A 44 -1.15 -3.93 11.28
N SER A 45 -2.12 -3.01 11.28
CA SER A 45 -2.14 -1.89 10.33
C SER A 45 -0.98 -0.91 10.57
N THR A 46 -0.56 -0.75 11.83
CA THR A 46 0.61 0.07 12.20
C THR A 46 1.88 -0.55 11.64
N THR A 47 2.08 -1.87 11.78
CA THR A 47 3.23 -2.59 11.22
C THR A 47 3.31 -2.44 9.69
N LEU A 48 2.18 -2.61 8.99
CA LEU A 48 2.13 -2.40 7.53
C LEU A 48 2.45 -0.95 7.15
N ARG A 49 1.94 0.04 7.90
CA ARG A 49 2.23 1.45 7.66
C ARG A 49 3.69 1.81 7.97
N MET A 50 4.31 1.20 8.99
CA MET A 50 5.75 1.34 9.26
C MET A 50 6.57 0.83 8.08
N LEU A 51 6.24 -0.35 7.53
CA LEU A 51 6.87 -0.88 6.32
C LEU A 51 6.72 0.08 5.14
N ALA A 52 5.52 0.64 4.97
CA ALA A 52 5.24 1.59 3.90
C ALA A 52 5.86 2.98 4.11
N GLY A 53 6.45 3.28 5.28
CA GLY A 53 6.97 4.60 5.61
C GLY A 53 5.90 5.65 5.89
N LEU A 54 4.67 5.21 6.14
CA LEU A 54 3.54 6.05 6.50
C LEU A 54 3.39 6.25 8.01
N GLU A 55 4.17 5.49 8.79
CA GLU A 55 4.32 5.63 10.24
C GLU A 55 5.81 5.61 10.57
N GLU A 56 6.20 6.44 11.52
CA GLU A 56 7.58 6.51 11.99
C GLU A 56 7.97 5.27 12.80
N VAL A 57 9.23 4.91 12.73
CA VAL A 57 9.87 3.91 13.56
C VAL A 57 10.63 4.63 14.67
N ASN A 58 10.21 4.48 15.93
CA ASN A 58 10.84 5.15 17.06
C ASN A 58 12.16 4.48 17.46
N SER A 59 12.27 3.15 17.29
CA SER A 59 13.51 2.40 17.50
C SER A 59 13.49 1.11 16.69
N GLY A 60 14.67 0.51 16.50
CA GLY A 60 14.84 -0.66 15.66
C GLY A 60 15.01 -0.29 14.19
N GLN A 61 14.89 -1.28 13.30
CA GLN A 61 15.14 -1.12 11.86
C GLN A 61 14.13 -1.88 11.02
N ILE A 62 13.90 -1.38 9.79
CA ILE A 62 13.15 -2.07 8.74
C ILE A 62 14.01 -2.12 7.48
N LEU A 63 14.21 -3.33 6.93
CA LEU A 63 14.94 -3.55 5.69
C LEU A 63 14.03 -4.11 4.62
N ILE A 64 14.25 -3.68 3.37
CA ILE A 64 13.69 -4.29 2.14
C ILE A 64 14.88 -4.76 1.32
N GLY A 65 15.01 -6.08 1.15
CA GLY A 65 16.26 -6.68 0.73
C GLY A 65 17.37 -6.36 1.73
N ASP A 66 18.49 -5.85 1.23
CA ASP A 66 19.63 -5.39 2.06
C ASP A 66 19.59 -3.90 2.38
N LYS A 67 18.58 -3.16 1.85
CA LYS A 67 18.45 -1.72 2.05
C LYS A 67 17.71 -1.41 3.33
N ASP A 68 18.34 -0.64 4.23
CA ASP A 68 17.65 -0.05 5.38
C ASP A 68 16.70 1.06 4.89
N VAL A 69 15.41 0.88 5.16
CA VAL A 69 14.35 1.82 4.76
C VAL A 69 13.69 2.49 5.96
N THR A 70 14.23 2.34 7.16
CA THR A 70 13.64 2.80 8.42
C THR A 70 13.18 4.26 8.34
N HIS A 71 14.01 5.14 7.79
CA HIS A 71 13.72 6.58 7.65
C HIS A 71 13.55 7.04 6.19
N VAL A 72 13.46 6.09 5.25
CA VAL A 72 13.25 6.41 3.83
C VAL A 72 11.77 6.77 3.62
N PRO A 73 11.44 7.87 2.91
CA PRO A 73 10.06 8.24 2.63
C PRO A 73 9.34 7.20 1.74
N PRO A 74 7.99 7.11 1.80
CA PRO A 74 7.22 6.09 1.06
C PRO A 74 7.54 5.99 -0.42
N LYS A 75 7.70 7.12 -1.10
CA LYS A 75 7.96 7.21 -2.54
C LYS A 75 9.28 6.55 -2.98
N ASP A 76 10.22 6.35 -2.05
CA ASP A 76 11.58 5.84 -2.33
C ASP A 76 11.79 4.41 -1.80
N ARG A 77 10.69 3.71 -1.38
CA ARG A 77 10.75 2.35 -0.82
C ARG A 77 10.49 1.24 -1.83
N ASP A 78 10.12 1.54 -3.06
CA ASP A 78 9.76 0.56 -4.12
C ASP A 78 8.73 -0.47 -3.64
N ILE A 79 7.63 0.02 -3.08
CA ILE A 79 6.51 -0.79 -2.59
C ILE A 79 5.19 -0.30 -3.16
N ALA A 80 4.19 -1.16 -3.18
CA ALA A 80 2.80 -0.81 -3.40
C ALA A 80 1.96 -1.16 -2.15
N MET A 81 0.97 -0.34 -1.83
CA MET A 81 0.06 -0.56 -0.71
C MET A 81 -1.39 -0.35 -1.13
N VAL A 82 -2.24 -1.33 -0.83
CA VAL A 82 -3.70 -1.20 -0.94
C VAL A 82 -4.27 -0.89 0.44
N PHE A 83 -4.92 0.27 0.57
CA PHE A 83 -5.51 0.70 1.83
C PHE A 83 -6.86 0.03 2.09
N GLN A 84 -7.24 -0.14 3.35
CA GLN A 84 -8.52 -0.71 3.77
C GLN A 84 -9.73 0.09 3.25
N ASN A 85 -9.60 1.41 3.10
CA ASN A 85 -10.59 2.30 2.51
C ASN A 85 -10.39 2.53 1.02
N TYR A 86 -9.52 1.72 0.38
CA TYR A 86 -9.14 1.74 -1.04
C TYR A 86 -8.41 3.00 -1.51
N ALA A 87 -8.44 4.11 -0.77
CA ALA A 87 -7.79 5.40 -1.06
C ALA A 87 -8.05 5.95 -2.48
N LEU A 88 -9.20 5.62 -3.08
CA LEU A 88 -9.58 6.12 -4.40
C LEU A 88 -9.96 7.60 -4.34
N TYR A 89 -9.53 8.38 -5.33
CA TYR A 89 -9.90 9.77 -5.51
C TYR A 89 -11.39 9.86 -5.90
N PRO A 90 -12.28 10.39 -5.04
CA PRO A 90 -13.73 10.30 -5.24
C PRO A 90 -14.23 11.16 -6.41
N HIS A 91 -13.48 12.19 -6.78
CA HIS A 91 -13.80 13.09 -7.90
C HIS A 91 -13.36 12.57 -9.26
N MET A 92 -12.45 11.60 -9.30
CA MET A 92 -11.93 10.95 -10.50
C MET A 92 -12.79 9.76 -10.91
N THR A 93 -12.81 9.44 -12.20
CA THR A 93 -13.38 8.19 -12.72
C THR A 93 -12.50 6.99 -12.36
N VAL A 94 -13.01 5.77 -12.60
CA VAL A 94 -12.23 4.53 -12.47
C VAL A 94 -10.99 4.58 -13.36
N ALA A 95 -11.14 4.94 -14.64
CA ALA A 95 -10.01 5.04 -15.56
C ALA A 95 -8.95 6.06 -15.10
N GLU A 96 -9.38 7.19 -14.55
CA GLU A 96 -8.47 8.21 -14.01
C GLU A 96 -7.76 7.74 -12.74
N ASN A 97 -8.45 7.02 -11.84
CA ASN A 97 -7.83 6.43 -10.66
C ASN A 97 -6.77 5.40 -11.04
N MET A 98 -7.11 4.44 -11.93
CA MET A 98 -6.17 3.41 -12.40
C MET A 98 -4.97 4.02 -13.13
N GLY A 99 -5.17 5.07 -13.93
CA GLY A 99 -4.12 5.72 -14.70
C GLY A 99 -3.35 6.82 -13.94
N PHE A 100 -3.67 7.08 -12.67
CA PHE A 100 -3.14 8.25 -11.95
C PHE A 100 -1.62 8.21 -11.77
N ALA A 101 -1.07 7.07 -11.33
CA ALA A 101 0.36 6.90 -11.17
C ALA A 101 1.13 7.06 -12.48
N LEU A 102 0.60 6.51 -13.59
CA LEU A 102 1.17 6.66 -14.92
C LEU A 102 1.15 8.12 -15.39
N LYS A 103 0.10 8.88 -15.01
CA LYS A 103 0.01 10.32 -15.31
C LYS A 103 1.10 11.10 -14.58
N ILE A 104 1.36 10.80 -13.31
CA ILE A 104 2.44 11.44 -12.53
C ILE A 104 3.81 11.08 -13.10
N ALA A 105 3.99 9.84 -13.56
CA ALA A 105 5.20 9.37 -14.21
C ALA A 105 5.43 9.95 -15.62
N GLY A 106 4.53 10.82 -16.13
CA GLY A 106 4.69 11.47 -17.43
C GLY A 106 4.36 10.59 -18.64
N VAL A 107 3.71 9.44 -18.43
CA VAL A 107 3.28 8.53 -19.52
C VAL A 107 2.24 9.22 -20.40
N SER A 108 2.35 9.08 -21.74
CA SER A 108 1.45 9.68 -22.71
C SER A 108 -0.01 9.27 -22.47
N LYS A 109 -0.97 10.08 -22.92
CA LYS A 109 -2.40 9.81 -22.74
C LYS A 109 -2.82 8.51 -23.43
N GLU A 110 -2.29 8.27 -24.62
CA GLU A 110 -2.58 7.12 -25.46
C GLU A 110 -2.06 5.82 -24.80
N GLU A 111 -0.81 5.81 -24.37
CA GLU A 111 -0.19 4.67 -23.72
C GLU A 111 -0.86 4.38 -22.36
N ARG A 112 -1.19 5.43 -21.59
CA ARG A 112 -1.91 5.29 -20.33
C ARG A 112 -3.30 4.68 -20.54
N ALA A 113 -4.04 5.12 -21.55
CA ALA A 113 -5.35 4.56 -21.88
C ALA A 113 -5.26 3.07 -22.26
N ALA A 114 -4.24 2.68 -23.04
CA ALA A 114 -4.00 1.30 -23.41
C ALA A 114 -3.71 0.41 -22.20
N ARG A 115 -2.80 0.83 -21.31
CA ARG A 115 -2.45 0.08 -20.08
C ARG A 115 -3.64 -0.01 -19.10
N VAL A 116 -4.41 1.07 -18.95
CA VAL A 116 -5.63 1.06 -18.12
C VAL A 116 -6.66 0.09 -18.68
N LEU A 117 -6.87 0.06 -19.99
CA LEU A 117 -7.82 -0.85 -20.61
C LEU A 117 -7.38 -2.33 -20.44
N GLU A 118 -6.11 -2.61 -20.60
CA GLU A 118 -5.53 -3.96 -20.38
C GLU A 118 -5.78 -4.43 -18.95
N ALA A 119 -5.42 -3.62 -17.95
CA ALA A 119 -5.67 -3.93 -16.55
C ALA A 119 -7.17 -4.07 -16.23
N ALA A 120 -8.02 -3.21 -16.83
CA ALA A 120 -9.46 -3.27 -16.64
C ALA A 120 -10.08 -4.56 -17.17
N LYS A 121 -9.57 -5.11 -18.29
CA LYS A 121 -9.97 -6.42 -18.83
C LYS A 121 -9.66 -7.54 -17.86
N LEU A 122 -8.43 -7.57 -17.32
CA LEU A 122 -8.01 -8.60 -16.36
C LEU A 122 -8.84 -8.59 -15.07
N LEU A 123 -9.41 -7.44 -14.71
CA LEU A 123 -10.13 -7.21 -13.45
C LEU A 123 -11.67 -7.12 -13.65
N ASP A 124 -12.19 -7.34 -14.86
CA ASP A 124 -13.62 -7.17 -15.20
C ASP A 124 -14.15 -5.77 -14.84
N LEU A 125 -13.37 -4.74 -15.13
CA LEU A 125 -13.69 -3.34 -14.82
C LEU A 125 -14.05 -2.49 -16.06
N GLU A 126 -13.95 -3.02 -17.28
CA GLU A 126 -14.21 -2.27 -18.52
C GLU A 126 -15.56 -1.53 -18.51
N PRO A 127 -16.70 -2.14 -18.09
CA PRO A 127 -18.01 -1.47 -18.08
C PRO A 127 -18.10 -0.32 -17.05
N TYR A 128 -17.10 -0.21 -16.18
CA TYR A 128 -17.10 0.73 -15.06
C TYR A 128 -16.09 1.87 -15.22
N LEU A 129 -15.26 1.88 -16.26
CA LEU A 129 -14.16 2.84 -16.47
C LEU A 129 -14.61 4.30 -16.41
N ALA A 130 -15.80 4.63 -16.88
CA ALA A 130 -16.37 5.98 -16.86
C ALA A 130 -17.06 6.34 -15.52
N ARG A 131 -17.26 5.37 -14.62
CA ARG A 131 -17.95 5.62 -13.34
C ARG A 131 -17.00 6.25 -12.31
N LYS A 132 -17.60 6.92 -11.32
CA LYS A 132 -16.90 7.40 -10.12
C LYS A 132 -16.96 6.34 -9.01
N PRO A 133 -16.01 6.33 -8.05
CA PRO A 133 -15.94 5.34 -6.97
C PRO A 133 -17.24 5.16 -6.17
N LYS A 134 -18.03 6.22 -5.98
CA LYS A 134 -19.32 6.15 -5.29
C LYS A 134 -20.36 5.25 -5.97
N ALA A 135 -20.23 5.04 -7.29
CA ALA A 135 -21.11 4.20 -8.09
C ALA A 135 -20.64 2.74 -8.22
N LEU A 136 -19.68 2.33 -7.39
CA LEU A 136 -19.09 1.00 -7.38
C LEU A 136 -19.44 0.24 -6.10
N SER A 137 -19.52 -1.10 -6.20
CA SER A 137 -19.57 -1.97 -5.02
C SER A 137 -18.22 -1.97 -4.27
N GLY A 138 -18.19 -2.50 -3.03
CA GLY A 138 -16.95 -2.66 -2.27
C GLY A 138 -15.89 -3.46 -3.01
N GLY A 139 -16.25 -4.61 -3.56
CA GLY A 139 -15.32 -5.45 -4.33
C GLY A 139 -14.83 -4.79 -5.62
N GLN A 140 -15.67 -4.00 -6.31
CA GLN A 140 -15.24 -3.23 -7.48
C GLN A 140 -14.22 -2.15 -7.07
N ARG A 141 -14.48 -1.40 -5.98
CA ARG A 141 -13.51 -0.42 -5.47
C ARG A 141 -12.18 -1.06 -5.09
N GLN A 142 -12.22 -2.25 -4.49
CA GLN A 142 -11.00 -2.99 -4.16
C GLN A 142 -10.20 -3.33 -5.40
N ARG A 143 -10.84 -3.87 -6.45
CA ARG A 143 -10.17 -4.17 -7.73
C ARG A 143 -9.60 -2.93 -8.41
N VAL A 144 -10.25 -1.77 -8.31
CA VAL A 144 -9.71 -0.50 -8.84
C VAL A 144 -8.46 -0.06 -8.09
N ALA A 145 -8.37 -0.37 -6.78
CA ALA A 145 -7.24 0.01 -5.93
C ALA A 145 -6.02 -0.93 -6.07
N MET A 146 -6.20 -2.13 -6.60
CA MET A 146 -5.12 -3.09 -6.90
C MET A 146 -4.36 -2.69 -8.16
#